data_595274c866d119845a7041daffa437a0
#
_entry.id   595274c866d119845a7041daffa437a0
#
_cell.length_a   1.000
_cell.length_b   1.000
_cell.length_c   1.000
_cell.angle_alpha   90.00
_cell.angle_beta   90.00
_cell.angle_gamma   90.00
#
_symmetry.space_group_name_H-M   'P 1'
#
loop_
_entity.id
_entity.type
_entity.pdbx_description
1 polymer ?
#
loop_
_entity_poly.entity_id
_entity_poly.type
_entity_poly.pdbx_seq_one_letter_code
_entity_poly.pdbx_strand_id
1 'polypeptide(L)'
;VMYDKTIRMANGRYIALMQDDDDFKDLTWVDRAIHLFEQYPQMAILGGKDGMDFAIDKQQQKFEIVPYTDGASADFRFVAHVDRAPMWINKVLYMEKLKHIDFSFAPFQFDDIELCLRAWLEGYQVGWYKTEFSSLSAGGMRIWNNAFTAEQCRKNIQRLYELYADNGFVIHNRIEQFIRMN
;
A
#
# COMPACT_ATOMS: atom_id res chain seq x y z
N VAL A 1 9.94 10.86 -5.16
CA VAL A 1 11.39 10.84 -5.49
C VAL A 1 12.20 10.23 -4.34
N MET A 2 11.98 10.68 -3.10
CA MET A 2 12.80 10.23 -1.96
C MET A 2 12.67 8.72 -1.70
N TYR A 3 11.47 8.18 -1.59
CA TYR A 3 11.26 6.74 -1.32
C TYR A 3 11.83 5.83 -2.42
N ASP A 4 11.64 6.14 -3.69
CA ASP A 4 12.23 5.35 -4.78
C ASP A 4 13.76 5.30 -4.68
N LYS A 5 14.40 6.44 -4.42
CA LYS A 5 15.86 6.49 -4.21
C LYS A 5 16.28 5.69 -2.99
N THR A 6 15.54 5.79 -1.89
CA THR A 6 15.83 5.06 -0.65
C THR A 6 15.73 3.54 -0.86
N ILE A 7 14.66 3.05 -1.53
CA ILE A 7 14.49 1.63 -1.85
C ILE A 7 15.69 1.13 -2.68
N ARG A 8 16.10 1.89 -3.68
CA ARG A 8 17.24 1.50 -4.55
C ARG A 8 18.57 1.45 -3.81
N MET A 9 18.81 2.41 -2.90
CA MET A 9 20.07 2.51 -2.14
C MET A 9 20.16 1.51 -0.99
N ALA A 10 19.04 1.08 -0.41
CA ALA A 10 19.05 0.14 0.69
C ALA A 10 19.64 -1.21 0.28
N ASN A 11 20.38 -1.86 1.18
CA ASN A 11 21.05 -3.14 0.90
C ASN A 11 20.20 -4.37 1.25
N GLY A 12 19.11 -4.21 2.01
CA GLY A 12 18.24 -5.30 2.41
C GLY A 12 17.43 -5.88 1.24
N ARG A 13 17.05 -7.15 1.36
CA ARG A 13 16.11 -7.81 0.46
C ARG A 13 14.68 -7.27 0.65
N TYR A 14 14.30 -7.02 1.89
CA TYR A 14 13.03 -6.43 2.29
C TYR A 14 13.31 -5.06 2.92
N ILE A 15 12.59 -4.04 2.47
CA ILE A 15 12.79 -2.66 2.88
C ILE A 15 11.53 -2.18 3.58
N ALA A 16 11.62 -1.77 4.83
CA ALA A 16 10.54 -1.13 5.56
C ALA A 16 10.56 0.38 5.33
N LEU A 17 9.52 0.92 4.75
CA LEU A 17 9.27 2.36 4.67
C LEU A 17 8.48 2.76 5.93
N MET A 18 9.09 3.61 6.74
CA MET A 18 8.56 4.07 8.01
C MET A 18 8.44 5.60 8.02
N GLN A 19 7.63 6.10 8.92
CA GLN A 19 7.58 7.52 9.27
C GLN A 19 8.34 7.73 10.58
N ASP A 20 8.78 8.96 10.84
CA ASP A 20 9.58 9.31 12.01
C ASP A 20 8.78 9.34 13.33
N ASP A 21 7.45 9.27 13.23
CA ASP A 21 6.51 9.19 14.34
C ASP A 21 5.91 7.78 14.56
N ASP A 22 6.44 6.76 13.87
CA ASP A 22 5.99 5.38 14.02
C ASP A 22 6.55 4.75 15.29
N ASP A 23 5.66 4.21 16.13
CA ASP A 23 5.99 3.50 17.38
C ASP A 23 5.43 2.08 17.35
N PHE A 24 6.33 1.08 17.46
CA PHE A 24 5.99 -0.34 17.47
C PHE A 24 6.14 -0.90 18.88
N LYS A 25 5.05 -1.43 19.42
CA LYS A 25 5.04 -2.13 20.71
C LYS A 25 5.30 -3.62 20.57
N ASP A 26 4.98 -4.19 19.42
CA ASP A 26 5.26 -5.57 19.07
C ASP A 26 6.70 -5.70 18.57
N LEU A 27 7.59 -6.26 19.39
CA LEU A 27 9.00 -6.47 19.04
C LEU A 27 9.21 -7.54 17.94
N THR A 28 8.19 -8.31 17.60
CA THR A 28 8.26 -9.38 16.60
C THR A 28 7.82 -8.94 15.20
N TRP A 29 7.44 -7.68 15.02
CA TRP A 29 6.89 -7.18 13.77
C TRP A 29 7.81 -7.37 12.55
N VAL A 30 9.12 -7.30 12.75
CA VAL A 30 10.13 -7.53 11.70
C VAL A 30 10.18 -9.01 11.31
N ASP A 31 10.31 -9.90 12.30
CA ASP A 31 10.43 -11.35 12.06
C ASP A 31 9.17 -11.90 11.40
N ARG A 32 8.00 -11.41 11.81
CA ARG A 32 6.72 -11.77 11.20
C ARG A 32 6.60 -11.30 9.75
N ALA A 33 7.06 -10.09 9.45
CA ALA A 33 7.09 -9.59 8.08
C ALA A 33 8.00 -10.46 7.17
N ILE A 34 9.21 -10.80 7.65
CA ILE A 34 10.14 -11.65 6.93
C ILE A 34 9.53 -13.03 6.69
N HIS A 35 8.95 -13.64 7.72
CA HIS A 35 8.28 -14.95 7.61
C HIS A 35 7.17 -14.93 6.54
N LEU A 36 6.34 -13.89 6.50
CA LEU A 36 5.28 -13.75 5.50
C LEU A 36 5.85 -13.61 4.07
N PHE A 37 6.92 -12.86 3.88
CA PHE A 37 7.57 -12.79 2.57
C PHE A 37 8.18 -14.13 2.13
N GLU A 38 8.68 -14.93 3.06
CA GLU A 38 9.19 -16.27 2.77
C GLU A 38 8.07 -17.26 2.46
N GLN A 39 6.93 -17.14 3.16
CA GLN A 39 5.74 -17.96 2.92
C GLN A 39 5.08 -17.61 1.58
N TYR A 40 5.10 -16.34 1.19
CA TYR A 40 4.48 -15.83 -0.04
C TYR A 40 5.54 -15.16 -0.96
N PRO A 41 6.30 -15.93 -1.75
CA PRO A 41 7.41 -15.39 -2.56
C PRO A 41 7.00 -14.36 -3.62
N GLN A 42 5.72 -14.34 -4.03
CA GLN A 42 5.18 -13.37 -4.96
C GLN A 42 4.65 -12.09 -4.28
N MET A 43 4.74 -12.00 -2.95
CA MET A 43 4.35 -10.80 -2.23
C MET A 43 5.38 -9.68 -2.46
N ALA A 44 4.94 -8.61 -3.13
CA ALA A 44 5.78 -7.46 -3.41
C ALA A 44 5.70 -6.41 -2.29
N ILE A 45 4.54 -6.30 -1.65
CA ILE A 45 4.25 -5.27 -0.65
C ILE A 45 3.51 -5.90 0.53
N LEU A 46 3.88 -5.48 1.75
CA LEU A 46 3.24 -5.89 2.99
C LEU A 46 3.09 -4.68 3.91
N GLY A 47 1.88 -4.41 4.39
CA GLY A 47 1.60 -3.30 5.32
C GLY A 47 1.26 -3.76 6.71
N GLY A 48 1.52 -2.93 7.71
CA GLY A 48 1.25 -3.24 9.11
C GLY A 48 0.21 -2.34 9.79
N LYS A 49 -0.18 -1.24 9.15
CA LYS A 49 -1.14 -0.29 9.73
C LYS A 49 -2.57 -0.58 9.28
N ASP A 50 -2.90 -0.20 8.07
CA ASP A 50 -4.25 -0.33 7.52
C ASP A 50 -4.18 -1.12 6.21
N GLY A 51 -5.01 -2.16 6.11
CA GLY A 51 -5.26 -2.86 4.86
C GLY A 51 -6.62 -2.44 4.34
N MET A 52 -6.71 -2.05 3.08
CA MET A 52 -7.91 -1.48 2.49
C MET A 52 -8.24 -2.10 1.14
N ASP A 53 -9.49 -1.99 0.76
CA ASP A 53 -10.02 -2.29 -0.56
C ASP A 53 -10.30 -0.99 -1.32
N PHE A 54 -10.79 -1.09 -2.54
CA PHE A 54 -11.22 0.05 -3.34
C PHE A 54 -12.50 -0.28 -4.12
N ALA A 55 -13.20 0.76 -4.53
CA ALA A 55 -14.32 0.66 -5.45
C ALA A 55 -14.16 1.65 -6.61
N ILE A 56 -14.69 1.27 -7.77
CA ILE A 56 -14.72 2.13 -8.96
C ILE A 56 -16.16 2.35 -9.37
N ASP A 57 -16.60 3.60 -9.26
CA ASP A 57 -17.87 4.05 -9.81
C ASP A 57 -17.65 4.67 -11.19
N LYS A 58 -17.97 3.91 -12.24
CA LYS A 58 -17.85 4.37 -13.63
C LYS A 58 -18.88 5.44 -14.02
N GLN A 59 -20.01 5.50 -13.33
CA GLN A 59 -21.05 6.51 -13.61
C GLN A 59 -20.63 7.88 -13.09
N GLN A 60 -20.08 7.90 -11.88
CA GLN A 60 -19.58 9.11 -11.25
C GLN A 60 -18.12 9.41 -11.58
N GLN A 61 -17.45 8.52 -12.32
CA GLN A 61 -16.00 8.57 -12.61
C GLN A 61 -15.16 8.74 -11.34
N LYS A 62 -15.44 7.92 -10.33
CA LYS A 62 -14.86 8.05 -9.00
C LYS A 62 -14.11 6.79 -8.58
N PHE A 63 -12.95 6.98 -7.99
CA PHE A 63 -12.22 5.97 -7.22
C PHE A 63 -12.50 6.18 -5.72
N GLU A 64 -12.85 5.13 -5.02
CA GLU A 64 -13.15 5.16 -3.59
C GLU A 64 -12.23 4.20 -2.83
N ILE A 65 -11.72 4.66 -1.70
CA ILE A 65 -10.97 3.85 -0.75
C ILE A 65 -11.98 3.23 0.21
N VAL A 66 -11.99 1.90 0.31
CA VAL A 66 -12.96 1.16 1.10
C VAL A 66 -12.23 0.46 2.26
N PRO A 67 -12.48 0.87 3.51
CA PRO A 67 -11.93 0.18 4.66
C PRO A 67 -12.45 -1.26 4.75
N TYR A 68 -11.61 -2.21 5.13
CA TYR A 68 -12.07 -3.55 5.50
C TYR A 68 -12.84 -3.51 6.83
N THR A 69 -14.07 -3.95 6.82
CA THR A 69 -14.93 -3.98 8.01
C THR A 69 -14.66 -5.16 8.94
N ASP A 70 -14.07 -6.25 8.43
CA ASP A 70 -13.87 -7.50 9.15
C ASP A 70 -12.49 -7.65 9.80
N GLY A 71 -11.76 -6.56 9.93
CA GLY A 71 -10.33 -6.54 10.22
C GLY A 71 -9.87 -6.97 11.60
N ALA A 72 -10.77 -7.22 12.54
CA ALA A 72 -10.37 -7.40 13.94
C ALA A 72 -9.81 -8.80 14.29
N SER A 73 -10.06 -9.84 13.49
CA SER A 73 -9.75 -11.22 13.85
C SER A 73 -8.60 -11.88 13.07
N ALA A 74 -8.21 -11.35 11.92
CA ALA A 74 -7.15 -11.93 11.11
C ALA A 74 -5.77 -11.39 11.51
N ASP A 75 -4.78 -12.28 11.63
CA ASP A 75 -3.37 -11.89 11.84
C ASP A 75 -2.67 -11.52 10.53
N PHE A 76 -3.16 -12.02 9.40
CA PHE A 76 -2.70 -11.74 8.04
C PHE A 76 -3.86 -11.85 7.05
N ARG A 77 -3.81 -11.05 5.98
CA ARG A 77 -4.69 -11.17 4.81
C ARG A 77 -4.11 -10.49 3.58
N PHE A 78 -4.54 -10.94 2.40
CA PHE A 78 -4.35 -10.19 1.15
C PHE A 78 -5.33 -9.03 1.10
N VAL A 79 -4.86 -7.88 0.61
CA VAL A 79 -5.61 -6.62 0.54
C VAL A 79 -5.34 -5.92 -0.78
N ALA A 80 -6.23 -5.03 -1.20
CA ALA A 80 -5.99 -4.27 -2.42
C ALA A 80 -4.81 -3.30 -2.25
N HIS A 81 -4.76 -2.60 -1.13
CA HIS A 81 -3.65 -1.71 -0.82
C HIS A 81 -3.43 -1.55 0.69
N VAL A 82 -2.26 -1.02 1.04
CA VAL A 82 -1.85 -0.71 2.40
C VAL A 82 -1.30 0.71 2.46
N ASP A 83 -1.47 1.34 3.61
CA ASP A 83 -0.83 2.61 3.91
C ASP A 83 0.66 2.43 4.23
N ARG A 84 1.41 3.50 4.00
CA ARG A 84 2.80 3.61 4.46
C ARG A 84 2.82 3.79 5.97
N ALA A 85 3.53 2.96 6.70
CA ALA A 85 3.77 3.04 8.14
C ALA A 85 3.36 1.76 8.91
N PRO A 86 4.14 0.71 8.91
CA PRO A 86 5.19 0.40 7.96
C PRO A 86 4.63 -0.09 6.64
N MET A 87 5.32 0.21 5.55
CA MET A 87 5.11 -0.43 4.26
C MET A 87 6.38 -1.15 3.86
N TRP A 88 6.33 -2.45 3.84
CA TRP A 88 7.44 -3.29 3.42
C TRP A 88 7.43 -3.50 1.92
N ILE A 89 8.60 -3.44 1.32
CA ILE A 89 8.82 -3.65 -0.11
C ILE A 89 9.76 -4.83 -0.30
N ASN A 90 9.35 -5.83 -1.08
CA ASN A 90 10.26 -6.83 -1.63
C ASN A 90 11.09 -6.16 -2.73
N LYS A 91 12.35 -5.84 -2.41
CA LYS A 91 13.21 -5.07 -3.31
C LYS A 91 13.46 -5.76 -4.65
N VAL A 92 13.54 -7.09 -4.68
CA VAL A 92 13.76 -7.84 -5.92
C VAL A 92 12.58 -7.63 -6.87
N LEU A 93 11.36 -7.88 -6.40
CA LEU A 93 10.16 -7.71 -7.20
C LEU A 93 9.92 -6.24 -7.60
N TYR A 94 10.25 -5.32 -6.70
CA TYR A 94 10.20 -3.89 -7.01
C TYR A 94 11.13 -3.51 -8.16
N MET A 95 12.38 -3.97 -8.12
CA MET A 95 13.37 -3.65 -9.16
C MET A 95 13.08 -4.32 -10.50
N GLU A 96 12.45 -5.50 -10.50
CA GLU A 96 12.13 -6.25 -11.72
C GLU A 96 10.95 -5.63 -12.49
N LYS A 97 9.84 -5.36 -11.80
CA LYS A 97 8.56 -5.00 -12.44
C LYS A 97 8.01 -3.65 -12.03
N LEU A 98 7.96 -3.35 -10.73
CA LEU A 98 7.37 -2.10 -10.25
C LEU A 98 8.25 -0.89 -10.62
N LYS A 99 9.57 -1.02 -10.51
CA LYS A 99 10.62 -0.13 -11.02
C LYS A 99 10.68 1.27 -10.44
N HIS A 100 9.57 1.87 -10.04
CA HIS A 100 9.50 3.25 -9.54
C HIS A 100 8.23 3.48 -8.73
N ILE A 101 8.24 4.56 -7.97
CA ILE A 101 7.03 5.17 -7.41
C ILE A 101 6.55 6.22 -8.42
N ASP A 102 5.27 6.23 -8.76
CA ASP A 102 4.73 7.17 -9.75
C ASP A 102 4.78 8.62 -9.23
N PHE A 103 5.64 9.42 -9.82
CA PHE A 103 5.84 10.81 -9.41
C PHE A 103 4.71 11.75 -9.82
N SER A 104 3.77 11.30 -10.62
CA SER A 104 2.59 12.10 -10.98
C SER A 104 1.66 12.35 -9.79
N PHE A 105 1.82 11.56 -8.70
CA PHE A 105 1.13 11.77 -7.42
C PHE A 105 1.82 12.80 -6.51
N ALA A 106 2.96 13.37 -6.93
CA ALA A 106 3.64 14.40 -6.17
C ALA A 106 2.76 15.65 -5.99
N PRO A 107 2.90 16.38 -4.88
CA PRO A 107 3.93 16.21 -3.86
C PRO A 107 3.60 15.18 -2.78
N PHE A 108 2.36 14.65 -2.67
CA PHE A 108 1.95 13.71 -1.63
C PHE A 108 0.61 13.03 -1.95
N GLN A 109 0.31 11.95 -1.22
CA GLN A 109 -0.90 11.13 -1.18
C GLN A 109 -1.10 10.20 -2.39
N PHE A 110 -1.47 8.97 -2.06
CA PHE A 110 -1.97 7.92 -2.93
C PHE A 110 -0.95 7.28 -3.88
N ASP A 111 0.33 7.63 -3.83
CA ASP A 111 1.40 6.93 -4.53
C ASP A 111 1.66 5.52 -3.95
N ASP A 112 1.32 5.29 -2.69
CA ASP A 112 1.27 3.99 -2.02
C ASP A 112 0.13 3.11 -2.55
N ILE A 113 -1.06 3.67 -2.72
CA ILE A 113 -2.20 2.98 -3.33
C ILE A 113 -1.85 2.58 -4.77
N GLU A 114 -1.36 3.53 -5.57
CA GLU A 114 -0.93 3.27 -6.94
C GLU A 114 0.05 2.11 -7.02
N LEU A 115 1.08 2.13 -6.18
CA LEU A 115 2.10 1.08 -6.17
C LEU A 115 1.52 -0.31 -5.85
N CYS A 116 0.57 -0.38 -4.92
CA CYS A 116 -0.13 -1.62 -4.56
C CYS A 116 -1.01 -2.14 -5.70
N LEU A 117 -1.81 -1.28 -6.32
CA LEU A 117 -2.68 -1.69 -7.42
C LEU A 117 -1.87 -2.13 -8.64
N ARG A 118 -0.76 -1.46 -8.92
CA ARG A 118 0.19 -1.85 -9.97
C ARG A 118 0.85 -3.19 -9.66
N ALA A 119 1.19 -3.48 -8.39
CA ALA A 119 1.70 -4.78 -8.00
C ALA A 119 0.72 -5.89 -8.35
N TRP A 120 -0.56 -5.72 -8.07
CA TRP A 120 -1.61 -6.67 -8.48
C TRP A 120 -1.70 -6.84 -9.99
N LEU A 121 -1.62 -5.77 -10.78
CA LEU A 121 -1.64 -5.86 -12.24
C LEU A 121 -0.41 -6.56 -12.82
N GLU A 122 0.75 -6.45 -12.18
CA GLU A 122 1.97 -7.17 -12.56
C GLU A 122 1.98 -8.64 -12.07
N GLY A 123 0.91 -9.08 -11.38
CA GLY A 123 0.76 -10.47 -10.91
C GLY A 123 1.41 -10.73 -9.55
N TYR A 124 1.78 -9.67 -8.83
CA TYR A 124 2.30 -9.76 -7.48
C TYR A 124 1.19 -9.58 -6.44
N GLN A 125 1.52 -9.92 -5.21
CA GLN A 125 0.60 -9.88 -4.08
C GLN A 125 0.88 -8.66 -3.18
N VAL A 126 -0.20 -8.15 -2.59
CA VAL A 126 -0.16 -7.16 -1.52
C VAL A 126 -0.83 -7.75 -0.30
N GLY A 127 -0.13 -7.73 0.84
CA GLY A 127 -0.62 -8.27 2.11
C GLY A 127 -0.70 -7.20 3.18
N TRP A 128 -1.52 -7.49 4.17
CA TRP A 128 -1.57 -6.77 5.44
C TRP A 128 -1.38 -7.78 6.57
N TYR A 129 -0.65 -7.41 7.61
CA TYR A 129 -0.52 -8.20 8.81
C TYR A 129 -0.73 -7.33 10.05
N LYS A 130 -1.30 -7.92 11.08
CA LYS A 130 -1.59 -7.22 12.32
C LYS A 130 -0.29 -6.86 13.04
N THR A 131 -0.10 -5.57 13.34
CA THR A 131 0.99 -5.08 14.19
C THR A 131 0.43 -4.23 15.31
N GLU A 132 1.09 -4.26 16.48
CA GLU A 132 0.83 -3.27 17.52
C GLU A 132 1.59 -2.00 17.21
N PHE A 133 0.94 -1.13 16.47
CA PHE A 133 1.49 0.11 15.93
C PHE A 133 0.69 1.31 16.44
N SER A 134 1.38 2.39 16.75
CA SER A 134 0.78 3.69 17.01
C SER A 134 1.59 4.79 16.33
N SER A 135 0.91 5.82 15.82
CA SER A 135 1.55 7.05 15.39
C SER A 135 1.58 8.02 16.55
N LEU A 136 2.76 8.54 16.89
CA LEU A 136 2.96 9.45 18.03
C LEU A 136 2.43 10.85 17.75
N SER A 137 2.24 11.21 16.49
CA SER A 137 1.66 12.48 16.10
C SER A 137 0.63 12.34 14.97
N ALA A 138 -0.33 13.24 14.93
CA ALA A 138 -1.21 13.42 13.77
C ALA A 138 -0.49 14.21 12.67
N GLY A 139 0.71 13.76 12.29
CA GLY A 139 1.67 14.57 11.56
C GLY A 139 1.44 14.78 10.08
N GLY A 140 2.40 15.46 9.51
CA GLY A 140 2.52 15.70 8.09
C GLY A 140 1.57 16.76 7.54
N MET A 141 1.46 16.80 6.24
CA MET A 141 0.67 17.80 5.50
C MET A 141 -0.84 17.71 5.77
N ARG A 142 -1.33 16.63 6.38
CA ARG A 142 -2.75 16.48 6.76
C ARG A 142 -3.19 17.48 7.83
N ILE A 143 -2.28 17.91 8.71
CA ILE A 143 -2.59 18.92 9.74
C ILE A 143 -2.93 20.27 9.10
N TRP A 144 -2.35 20.56 7.96
CA TRP A 144 -2.52 21.80 7.24
C TRP A 144 -3.80 21.84 6.40
N ASN A 145 -4.81 21.06 6.71
CA ASN A 145 -6.08 20.91 5.98
C ASN A 145 -6.53 22.24 5.30
N ASN A 146 -5.83 22.60 4.25
CA ASN A 146 -6.04 23.82 3.48
C ASN A 146 -6.51 23.46 2.07
N ALA A 147 -6.93 24.45 1.30
CA ALA A 147 -7.42 24.30 -0.06
C ALA A 147 -6.43 23.57 -0.98
N PHE A 148 -5.12 23.76 -0.79
CA PHE A 148 -4.09 23.10 -1.58
C PHE A 148 -4.07 21.57 -1.30
N THR A 149 -4.14 21.17 -0.04
CA THR A 149 -4.16 19.75 0.34
C THR A 149 -5.40 19.04 -0.21
N ALA A 150 -6.57 19.67 -0.06
CA ALA A 150 -7.83 19.12 -0.56
C ALA A 150 -7.81 18.98 -2.09
N GLU A 151 -7.33 19.99 -2.80
CA GLU A 151 -7.22 19.96 -4.26
C GLU A 151 -6.23 18.89 -4.75
N GLN A 152 -5.10 18.72 -4.07
CA GLN A 152 -4.13 17.69 -4.42
C GLN A 152 -4.70 16.27 -4.21
N CYS A 153 -5.39 16.04 -3.09
CA CYS A 153 -6.09 14.78 -2.86
C CYS A 153 -7.13 14.50 -3.95
N ARG A 154 -7.94 15.50 -4.32
CA ARG A 154 -8.93 15.37 -5.38
C ARG A 154 -8.27 15.00 -6.73
N LYS A 155 -7.18 15.66 -7.11
CA LYS A 155 -6.44 15.35 -8.34
C LYS A 155 -5.88 13.93 -8.32
N ASN A 156 -5.30 13.51 -7.21
CA ASN A 156 -4.70 12.18 -7.10
C ASN A 156 -5.75 11.06 -7.09
N ILE A 157 -6.90 11.26 -6.46
CA ILE A 157 -8.05 10.33 -6.55
C ILE A 157 -8.56 10.22 -7.99
N GLN A 158 -8.70 11.35 -8.69
CA GLN A 158 -9.10 11.35 -10.09
C GLN A 158 -8.08 10.61 -10.97
N ARG A 159 -6.79 10.78 -10.69
CA ARG A 159 -5.73 10.06 -11.39
C ARG A 159 -5.78 8.54 -11.13
N LEU A 160 -6.05 8.10 -9.90
CA LEU A 160 -6.27 6.68 -9.62
C LEU A 160 -7.43 6.13 -10.45
N TYR A 161 -8.53 6.87 -10.56
CA TYR A 161 -9.64 6.48 -11.41
C TYR A 161 -9.19 6.33 -12.87
N GLU A 162 -8.51 7.32 -13.44
CA GLU A 162 -8.02 7.30 -14.84
C GLU A 162 -7.09 6.11 -15.12
N LEU A 163 -6.24 5.75 -14.17
CA LEU A 163 -5.30 4.63 -14.31
C LEU A 163 -5.97 3.25 -14.16
N TYR A 164 -6.99 3.14 -13.30
CA TYR A 164 -7.48 1.83 -12.84
C TYR A 164 -8.94 1.54 -13.16
N ALA A 165 -9.70 2.50 -13.75
CA ALA A 165 -11.14 2.32 -14.03
C ALA A 165 -11.44 1.06 -14.85
N ASP A 166 -10.59 0.71 -15.81
CA ASP A 166 -10.79 -0.46 -16.67
C ASP A 166 -10.17 -1.73 -16.10
N ASN A 167 -9.27 -1.62 -15.13
CA ASN A 167 -8.53 -2.73 -14.54
C ASN A 167 -9.05 -3.16 -13.16
N GLY A 168 -9.98 -2.43 -12.56
CA GLY A 168 -10.47 -2.72 -11.21
C GLY A 168 -10.99 -4.14 -11.04
N PHE A 169 -11.77 -4.63 -12.00
CA PHE A 169 -12.28 -6.01 -11.99
C PHE A 169 -11.16 -7.07 -12.04
N VAL A 170 -10.10 -6.80 -12.81
CA VAL A 170 -8.95 -7.72 -12.91
C VAL A 170 -8.23 -7.80 -11.56
N ILE A 171 -8.06 -6.66 -10.89
CA ILE A 171 -7.41 -6.59 -9.59
C ILE A 171 -8.23 -7.36 -8.54
N HIS A 172 -9.53 -7.08 -8.43
CA HIS A 172 -10.42 -7.79 -7.49
C HIS A 172 -10.42 -9.29 -7.71
N ASN A 173 -10.53 -9.76 -8.96
CA ASN A 173 -10.48 -11.18 -9.25
C ASN A 173 -9.17 -11.84 -8.82
N ARG A 174 -8.03 -11.15 -8.97
CA ARG A 174 -6.74 -11.66 -8.52
C ARG A 174 -6.68 -11.75 -7.00
N ILE A 175 -7.14 -10.74 -6.29
CA ILE A 175 -7.21 -10.75 -4.82
C ILE A 175 -8.08 -11.92 -4.35
N GLU A 176 -9.29 -12.08 -4.91
CA GLU A 176 -10.20 -13.17 -4.55
C GLU A 176 -9.60 -14.56 -4.82
N GLN A 177 -8.90 -14.74 -5.94
CA GLN A 177 -8.23 -16.00 -6.23
C GLN A 177 -7.24 -16.38 -5.14
N PHE A 178 -6.43 -15.42 -4.65
CA PHE A 178 -5.48 -15.68 -3.58
C PHE A 178 -6.16 -15.93 -2.23
N ILE A 179 -7.25 -15.22 -1.92
CA ILE A 179 -8.02 -15.47 -0.68
C ILE A 179 -8.61 -16.88 -0.68
N ARG A 180 -9.09 -17.39 -1.82
CA ARG A 180 -9.68 -18.74 -1.92
C ARG A 180 -8.65 -19.89 -1.94
N MET A 181 -7.39 -19.59 -2.25
CA MET A 181 -6.31 -20.58 -2.32
C MET A 181 -5.57 -20.78 -1.00
N ASN A 182 -5.77 -19.89 -0.03
CA ASN A 182 -5.13 -19.89 1.29
C ASN A 182 -6.18 -19.87 2.41
#